data_f243c344edd76305c0d2609ea4aea0fd
#
_entry.id   f243c344edd76305c0d2609ea4aea0fd
#
_cell.length_a   1.000
_cell.length_b   1.000
_cell.length_c   1.000
_cell.angle_alpha   90.00
_cell.angle_beta   90.00
_cell.angle_gamma   90.00
#
_symmetry.space_group_name_H-M   'P 1'
#
loop_
_entity.id
_entity.type
_entity.pdbx_description
1 polymer ?
#
loop_
_entity_poly.entity_id
_entity_poly.type
_entity_poly.pdbx_seq_one_letter_code
_entity_poly.pdbx_strand_id
1 'polypeptide(L)'
;MKVTEKIAYIGVNDREIDLFEGQYVVTNGMAYNSYVICDEKIAVCDTVDKNFGDEWFANIENTLQGKEPDFLIVHHMEPDHSANIDKFMEKYKSATVVATAKAFTMMKQFFGTDYAERQIVVGEGDTLSLGESELTFVTAPMVHWPEVMLSYEKSSKTLFSADAFGKFGAMDAEEEWDCEARRYYIGIVGKYGAQVQALLKKAAGLDIARICPLHGPVLSDNLSHYINLYNTWSSYQPETKGVFIAYTSVYGNTKQAALMLASEIENSGEKVSVCDLAREDWAEAVEDAFRYDRIVLATTTYNGGIFPFMHEFINHLTERNFQNKTVGIIENGSWALMAEKTIKGMLEKSKNITYTEAGVHIKSALRDENIEEIKALAKELCK
;
A
#
# COMPACT_ATOMS: atom_id res chain seq x y z
N MET A 1 24.32 -5.15 2.10
CA MET A 1 24.40 -5.15 0.60
C MET A 1 24.83 -3.77 0.13
N LYS A 2 25.69 -3.66 -0.87
CA LYS A 2 26.14 -2.35 -1.42
C LYS A 2 25.09 -1.82 -2.40
N VAL A 3 24.61 -0.60 -2.20
CA VAL A 3 23.65 0.09 -3.09
C VAL A 3 24.40 1.03 -4.06
N THR A 4 25.35 1.82 -3.54
CA THR A 4 26.29 2.63 -4.33
C THR A 4 27.68 2.54 -3.70
N GLU A 5 28.65 3.35 -4.16
CA GLU A 5 29.96 3.39 -3.48
C GLU A 5 29.87 3.87 -2.05
N LYS A 6 28.95 4.82 -1.77
CA LYS A 6 28.78 5.45 -0.45
C LYS A 6 27.54 4.96 0.31
N ILE A 7 26.57 4.30 -0.36
CA ILE A 7 25.33 3.88 0.26
C ILE A 7 25.30 2.36 0.38
N ALA A 8 25.03 1.88 1.59
CA ALA A 8 24.82 0.46 1.87
C ALA A 8 23.46 0.22 2.54
N TYR A 9 22.85 -0.91 2.20
CA TYR A 9 21.67 -1.46 2.88
C TYR A 9 22.12 -2.17 4.16
N ILE A 10 21.45 -1.85 5.26
CA ILE A 10 21.70 -2.38 6.60
C ILE A 10 20.41 -2.86 7.29
N GLY A 11 19.31 -2.99 6.52
CA GLY A 11 18.02 -3.46 7.02
C GLY A 11 18.00 -4.96 7.34
N VAL A 12 16.80 -5.45 7.66
CA VAL A 12 16.54 -6.83 8.10
C VAL A 12 15.32 -7.40 7.40
N ASN A 13 15.14 -8.74 7.49
CA ASN A 13 13.95 -9.41 6.97
C ASN A 13 13.27 -10.17 8.11
N ASP A 14 11.99 -9.90 8.31
CA ASP A 14 11.11 -10.72 9.15
C ASP A 14 10.44 -11.80 8.29
N ARG A 15 10.81 -13.05 8.53
CA ARG A 15 10.29 -14.22 7.79
C ARG A 15 9.22 -14.98 8.57
N GLU A 16 8.95 -14.55 9.80
CA GLU A 16 8.04 -15.23 10.72
C GLU A 16 6.74 -14.47 10.91
N ILE A 17 6.70 -13.20 10.48
CA ILE A 17 5.49 -12.39 10.55
C ILE A 17 4.42 -12.99 9.61
N ASP A 18 3.22 -13.19 10.13
CA ASP A 18 2.05 -13.67 9.36
C ASP A 18 1.09 -12.54 8.98
N LEU A 19 1.01 -11.49 9.82
CA LEU A 19 0.13 -10.33 9.62
C LEU A 19 0.89 -9.02 9.79
N PHE A 20 1.10 -8.28 8.71
CA PHE A 20 1.61 -6.91 8.77
C PHE A 20 0.52 -5.96 9.27
N GLU A 21 0.86 -4.99 10.12
CA GLU A 21 -0.09 -4.14 10.87
C GLU A 21 -1.21 -4.93 11.59
N GLY A 22 -1.00 -6.23 11.82
CA GLY A 22 -2.00 -7.10 12.45
C GLY A 22 -3.22 -7.40 11.56
N GLN A 23 -3.17 -7.10 10.27
CA GLN A 23 -4.32 -7.25 9.37
C GLN A 23 -4.00 -7.74 7.95
N TYR A 24 -2.81 -7.46 7.41
CA TYR A 24 -2.43 -7.86 6.05
C TYR A 24 -1.67 -9.17 6.08
N VAL A 25 -2.20 -10.20 5.46
CA VAL A 25 -1.51 -11.50 5.36
C VAL A 25 -0.25 -11.35 4.52
N VAL A 26 0.92 -11.71 5.07
CA VAL A 26 2.21 -11.61 4.40
C VAL A 26 2.92 -12.97 4.42
N THR A 27 2.60 -13.81 3.45
CA THR A 27 3.11 -15.20 3.36
C THR A 27 4.62 -15.27 3.10
N ASN A 28 5.21 -14.22 2.52
CA ASN A 28 6.62 -14.11 2.18
C ASN A 28 7.40 -13.20 3.15
N GLY A 29 6.84 -12.98 4.37
CA GLY A 29 7.45 -12.14 5.39
C GLY A 29 7.41 -10.65 5.04
N MET A 30 8.31 -9.87 5.67
CA MET A 30 8.43 -8.43 5.48
C MET A 30 9.89 -8.00 5.53
N ALA A 31 10.27 -7.04 4.70
CA ALA A 31 11.56 -6.35 4.80
C ALA A 31 11.40 -5.05 5.58
N TYR A 32 12.26 -4.80 6.57
CA TYR A 32 12.39 -3.50 7.23
C TYR A 32 13.72 -2.89 6.81
N ASN A 33 13.64 -1.95 5.88
CA ASN A 33 14.81 -1.40 5.24
C ASN A 33 15.40 -0.25 6.05
N SER A 34 16.70 -0.26 6.16
CA SER A 34 17.51 0.82 6.69
C SER A 34 18.76 0.96 5.84
N TYR A 35 19.26 2.17 5.71
CA TYR A 35 20.43 2.45 4.86
C TYR A 35 21.47 3.25 5.63
N VAL A 36 22.72 3.13 5.21
CA VAL A 36 23.79 3.99 5.72
C VAL A 36 24.50 4.69 4.56
N ILE A 37 24.74 5.97 4.74
CA ILE A 37 25.53 6.80 3.82
C ILE A 37 26.88 7.06 4.48
N CYS A 38 27.94 6.55 3.86
CA CYS A 38 29.32 6.70 4.33
C CYS A 38 30.03 7.78 3.54
N ASP A 39 30.24 8.94 4.17
CA ASP A 39 31.01 10.05 3.61
C ASP A 39 31.94 10.62 4.70
N GLU A 40 32.33 11.90 4.64
CA GLU A 40 33.05 12.60 5.73
C GLU A 40 32.26 12.50 7.04
N LYS A 41 30.93 12.66 6.95
CA LYS A 41 29.98 12.34 8.00
C LYS A 41 29.13 11.14 7.60
N ILE A 42 28.74 10.36 8.59
CA ILE A 42 28.00 9.12 8.40
C ILE A 42 26.55 9.34 8.84
N ALA A 43 25.62 9.04 7.94
CA ALA A 43 24.19 9.10 8.23
C ALA A 43 23.53 7.72 8.11
N VAL A 44 22.80 7.32 9.14
CA VAL A 44 21.90 6.17 9.11
C VAL A 44 20.49 6.66 8.78
N CYS A 45 19.80 6.02 7.86
CA CYS A 45 18.45 6.34 7.41
C CYS A 45 17.48 5.29 7.98
N ASP A 46 16.61 5.73 8.87
CA ASP A 46 15.60 4.97 9.60
C ASP A 46 16.17 3.80 10.43
N THR A 47 15.35 3.24 11.27
CA THR A 47 15.66 2.04 12.05
C THR A 47 14.83 0.86 11.53
N VAL A 48 14.64 -0.17 12.32
CA VAL A 48 13.86 -1.36 11.98
C VAL A 48 12.90 -1.70 13.12
N ASP A 49 12.03 -2.70 12.93
CA ASP A 49 11.16 -3.22 13.99
C ASP A 49 11.97 -3.59 15.24
N LYS A 50 11.35 -3.41 16.40
CA LYS A 50 12.00 -3.59 17.71
C LYS A 50 12.62 -4.98 17.92
N ASN A 51 12.04 -6.01 17.30
CA ASN A 51 12.48 -7.40 17.47
C ASN A 51 13.80 -7.67 16.73
N PHE A 52 14.14 -6.86 15.75
CA PHE A 52 15.34 -7.00 14.91
C PHE A 52 16.45 -5.99 15.25
N GLY A 53 16.30 -5.26 16.35
CA GLY A 53 17.29 -4.24 16.75
C GLY A 53 18.71 -4.76 16.85
N ASP A 54 18.92 -5.93 17.44
CA ASP A 54 20.26 -6.51 17.64
C ASP A 54 20.91 -6.89 16.31
N GLU A 55 20.16 -7.47 15.37
CA GLU A 55 20.62 -7.78 14.01
C GLU A 55 20.97 -6.50 13.25
N TRP A 56 20.10 -5.50 13.34
CA TRP A 56 20.32 -4.20 12.71
C TRP A 56 21.57 -3.50 13.22
N PHE A 57 21.81 -3.49 14.55
CA PHE A 57 23.04 -2.95 15.12
C PHE A 57 24.28 -3.71 14.64
N ALA A 58 24.21 -5.03 14.52
CA ALA A 58 25.30 -5.82 13.96
C ALA A 58 25.56 -5.45 12.50
N ASN A 59 24.51 -5.19 11.70
CA ASN A 59 24.63 -4.73 10.31
C ASN A 59 25.32 -3.35 10.21
N ILE A 60 24.98 -2.41 11.12
CA ILE A 60 25.66 -1.12 11.23
C ILE A 60 27.15 -1.31 11.53
N GLU A 61 27.47 -2.07 12.60
CA GLU A 61 28.85 -2.30 13.03
C GLU A 61 29.70 -2.96 11.95
N ASN A 62 29.16 -3.99 11.30
CA ASN A 62 29.82 -4.69 10.20
C ASN A 62 30.08 -3.77 9.00
N THR A 63 29.16 -2.83 8.74
CA THR A 63 29.31 -1.87 7.62
C THR A 63 30.30 -0.76 7.94
N LEU A 64 30.25 -0.23 9.16
CA LEU A 64 31.06 0.94 9.56
C LEU A 64 32.45 0.58 10.09
N GLN A 65 32.68 -0.68 10.46
CA GLN A 65 33.99 -1.22 10.90
C GLN A 65 34.68 -0.33 11.96
N GLY A 66 33.94 0.03 12.99
CA GLY A 66 34.45 0.82 14.13
C GLY A 66 34.29 2.34 14.00
N LYS A 67 33.76 2.84 12.90
CA LYS A 67 33.32 4.23 12.82
C LYS A 67 31.92 4.37 13.45
N GLU A 68 31.60 5.57 13.93
CA GLU A 68 30.30 5.89 14.51
C GLU A 68 29.46 6.77 13.60
N PRO A 69 28.13 6.62 13.57
CA PRO A 69 27.25 7.53 12.86
C PRO A 69 27.24 8.93 13.46
N ASP A 70 27.22 9.96 12.60
CA ASP A 70 26.99 11.35 12.99
C ASP A 70 25.50 11.68 13.06
N PHE A 71 24.70 11.05 12.20
CA PHE A 71 23.28 11.35 12.06
C PHE A 71 22.42 10.09 12.02
N LEU A 72 21.22 10.21 12.60
CA LEU A 72 20.08 9.34 12.33
C LEU A 72 19.02 10.18 11.61
N ILE A 73 18.76 9.87 10.36
CA ILE A 73 17.70 10.50 9.58
C ILE A 73 16.43 9.65 9.74
N VAL A 74 15.34 10.26 10.19
CA VAL A 74 14.08 9.57 10.42
C VAL A 74 13.06 10.09 9.41
N HIS A 75 12.77 9.26 8.40
CA HIS A 75 11.79 9.58 7.36
C HIS A 75 10.37 9.29 7.83
N HIS A 76 10.19 8.26 8.69
CA HIS A 76 8.90 7.78 9.14
C HIS A 76 8.94 7.33 10.61
N MET A 77 7.84 7.56 11.31
CA MET A 77 7.73 7.28 12.75
C MET A 77 6.92 6.03 13.07
N GLU A 78 6.47 5.26 12.09
CA GLU A 78 5.86 3.97 12.35
C GLU A 78 6.84 3.04 13.07
N PRO A 79 6.40 2.25 14.08
CA PRO A 79 7.31 1.48 14.94
C PRO A 79 8.22 0.49 14.23
N ASP A 80 7.84 -0.02 13.07
CA ASP A 80 8.67 -0.90 12.25
C ASP A 80 9.89 -0.20 11.61
N HIS A 81 9.92 1.15 11.62
CA HIS A 81 11.04 1.97 11.18
C HIS A 81 11.60 2.87 12.28
N SER A 82 10.95 2.97 13.43
CA SER A 82 11.32 3.92 14.48
C SER A 82 11.61 3.31 15.85
N ALA A 83 11.23 2.07 16.07
CA ALA A 83 11.28 1.46 17.41
C ALA A 83 12.67 1.38 18.05
N ASN A 84 13.75 1.45 17.27
CA ASN A 84 15.11 1.41 17.78
C ASN A 84 15.79 2.79 17.85
N ILE A 85 15.08 3.89 17.65
CA ILE A 85 15.63 5.26 17.74
C ILE A 85 16.25 5.48 19.14
N ASP A 86 15.56 5.13 20.21
CA ASP A 86 16.04 5.35 21.57
C ASP A 86 17.33 4.57 21.84
N LYS A 87 17.38 3.28 21.49
CA LYS A 87 18.58 2.45 21.61
C LYS A 87 19.74 2.99 20.76
N PHE A 88 19.46 3.50 19.56
CA PHE A 88 20.47 4.10 18.69
C PHE A 88 21.07 5.36 19.35
N MET A 89 20.23 6.23 19.88
CA MET A 89 20.66 7.48 20.53
C MET A 89 21.35 7.24 21.87
N GLU A 90 21.03 6.13 22.55
CA GLU A 90 21.76 5.70 23.75
C GLU A 90 23.16 5.16 23.41
N LYS A 91 23.26 4.36 22.34
CA LYS A 91 24.51 3.75 21.89
C LYS A 91 25.45 4.78 21.28
N TYR A 92 24.98 5.61 20.36
CA TYR A 92 25.77 6.61 19.63
C TYR A 92 25.51 8.02 20.21
N LYS A 93 26.20 8.32 21.31
CA LYS A 93 25.95 9.55 22.09
C LYS A 93 26.30 10.83 21.36
N SER A 94 27.18 10.78 20.35
CA SER A 94 27.56 11.90 19.49
C SER A 94 26.58 12.14 18.34
N ALA A 95 25.74 11.16 18.01
CA ALA A 95 24.81 11.24 16.91
C ALA A 95 23.68 12.26 17.14
N THR A 96 23.23 12.86 16.08
CA THR A 96 22.11 13.82 16.04
C THR A 96 20.97 13.27 15.21
N VAL A 97 19.74 13.37 15.71
CA VAL A 97 18.53 12.98 14.96
C VAL A 97 18.15 14.10 14.00
N VAL A 98 17.85 13.74 12.76
CA VAL A 98 17.39 14.65 11.71
C VAL A 98 15.99 14.21 11.28
N ALA A 99 14.99 15.05 11.50
CA ALA A 99 13.59 14.71 11.22
C ALA A 99 12.72 15.97 11.09
N THR A 100 11.46 15.77 10.70
CA THR A 100 10.48 16.87 10.71
C THR A 100 10.07 17.26 12.14
N ALA A 101 9.61 18.47 12.33
CA ALA A 101 9.10 18.94 13.65
C ALA A 101 7.97 18.03 14.18
N LYS A 102 7.15 17.47 13.28
CA LYS A 102 6.07 16.55 13.65
C LYS A 102 6.62 15.22 14.14
N ALA A 103 7.66 14.68 13.53
CA ALA A 103 8.33 13.45 13.96
C ALA A 103 8.92 13.62 15.38
N PHE A 104 9.54 14.74 15.70
CA PHE A 104 10.02 15.01 17.07
C PHE A 104 8.88 15.06 18.09
N THR A 105 7.72 15.60 17.72
CA THR A 105 6.53 15.53 18.58
C THR A 105 6.12 14.08 18.84
N MET A 106 6.20 13.22 17.81
CA MET A 106 5.86 11.79 17.93
C MET A 106 6.93 11.02 18.71
N MET A 107 8.22 11.32 18.54
CA MET A 107 9.30 10.76 19.36
C MET A 107 9.06 11.00 20.86
N LYS A 108 8.60 12.20 21.22
CA LYS A 108 8.24 12.51 22.60
C LYS A 108 7.08 11.65 23.11
N GLN A 109 6.14 11.29 22.25
CA GLN A 109 5.03 10.41 22.60
C GLN A 109 5.49 8.95 22.76
N PHE A 110 6.36 8.46 21.86
CA PHE A 110 6.86 7.07 21.90
C PHE A 110 7.94 6.84 22.97
N PHE A 111 8.87 7.80 23.12
CA PHE A 111 10.09 7.59 23.93
C PHE A 111 10.18 8.52 25.15
N GLY A 112 9.23 9.45 25.33
CA GLY A 112 9.28 10.43 26.42
C GLY A 112 10.30 11.56 26.22
N THR A 113 11.04 11.56 25.12
CA THR A 113 12.05 12.58 24.74
C THR A 113 11.90 12.97 23.27
N ASP A 114 12.28 14.20 22.95
CA ASP A 114 12.39 14.72 21.58
C ASP A 114 13.85 14.98 21.20
N TYR A 115 14.80 14.53 22.04
CA TYR A 115 16.25 14.71 21.84
C TYR A 115 16.66 16.18 21.60
N ALA A 116 16.02 17.16 22.25
CA ALA A 116 16.16 18.58 22.00
C ALA A 116 17.62 19.10 21.89
N GLU A 117 18.56 18.48 22.61
CA GLU A 117 20.00 18.84 22.59
C GLU A 117 20.76 18.20 21.40
N ARG A 118 20.14 17.21 20.75
CA ARG A 118 20.73 16.41 19.65
C ARG A 118 19.72 16.21 18.51
N GLN A 119 19.08 17.30 18.09
CA GLN A 119 18.10 17.28 16.99
C GLN A 119 18.42 18.34 15.93
N ILE A 120 18.12 18.01 14.69
CA ILE A 120 18.04 18.95 13.56
C ILE A 120 16.65 18.83 12.98
N VAL A 121 15.88 19.90 13.10
CA VAL A 121 14.56 19.98 12.48
C VAL A 121 14.72 20.38 11.03
N VAL A 122 14.14 19.61 10.11
CA VAL A 122 14.17 19.88 8.68
C VAL A 122 12.76 19.96 8.10
N GLY A 123 12.63 20.67 6.99
CA GLY A 123 11.39 20.84 6.24
C GLY A 123 11.62 20.77 4.73
N GLU A 124 10.64 21.24 3.97
CA GLU A 124 10.66 21.22 2.51
C GLU A 124 11.84 22.00 1.94
N GLY A 125 12.70 21.29 1.19
CA GLY A 125 13.84 21.89 0.49
C GLY A 125 15.08 22.16 1.35
N ASP A 126 15.02 21.88 2.67
CA ASP A 126 16.21 21.95 3.53
C ASP A 126 17.27 20.93 3.08
N THR A 127 18.53 21.22 3.38
CA THR A 127 19.64 20.35 3.00
C THR A 127 20.52 19.97 4.18
N LEU A 128 21.16 18.78 4.08
CA LEU A 128 22.16 18.30 5.01
C LEU A 128 23.40 17.85 4.24
N SER A 129 24.55 18.48 4.50
CA SER A 129 25.82 18.07 3.92
C SER A 129 26.48 16.99 4.76
N LEU A 130 26.92 15.93 4.09
CA LEU A 130 27.72 14.85 4.69
C LEU A 130 29.20 14.88 4.25
N GLY A 131 29.60 15.89 3.47
CA GLY A 131 30.88 16.04 2.81
C GLY A 131 30.68 16.22 1.30
N GLU A 132 31.02 15.24 0.50
CA GLU A 132 30.71 15.24 -0.95
C GLU A 132 29.22 14.96 -1.22
N SER A 133 28.57 14.17 -0.36
CA SER A 133 27.14 13.87 -0.43
C SER A 133 26.33 15.00 0.21
N GLU A 134 25.25 15.41 -0.45
CA GLU A 134 24.26 16.35 0.07
C GLU A 134 22.86 15.76 -0.06
N LEU A 135 22.14 15.74 1.04
CA LEU A 135 20.73 15.37 1.10
C LEU A 135 19.85 16.60 0.97
N THR A 136 18.81 16.51 0.16
CA THR A 136 17.71 17.50 0.12
C THR A 136 16.45 16.83 0.62
N PHE A 137 15.75 17.44 1.57
CA PHE A 137 14.54 16.88 2.15
C PHE A 137 13.28 17.32 1.40
N VAL A 138 12.35 16.39 1.23
CA VAL A 138 11.04 16.59 0.57
C VAL A 138 9.97 16.11 1.52
N THR A 139 9.11 17.01 1.98
CA THR A 139 8.01 16.64 2.87
C THR A 139 6.89 15.91 2.11
N ALA A 140 6.39 14.82 2.68
CA ALA A 140 5.35 13.97 2.11
C ALA A 140 4.23 13.68 3.14
N PRO A 141 3.60 14.72 3.73
CA PRO A 141 2.61 14.51 4.77
C PRO A 141 1.44 13.67 4.28
N MET A 142 1.04 12.70 5.09
CA MET A 142 -0.01 11.70 4.80
C MET A 142 0.34 10.71 3.68
N VAL A 143 1.64 10.52 3.41
CA VAL A 143 2.11 9.41 2.57
C VAL A 143 2.99 8.45 3.42
N HIS A 144 2.45 7.65 4.41
CA HIS A 144 0.98 7.67 4.73
C HIS A 144 0.68 8.35 6.09
N TRP A 145 1.66 8.73 6.89
CA TRP A 145 1.54 9.46 8.16
C TRP A 145 1.88 10.96 8.01
N PRO A 146 1.45 11.81 8.99
CA PRO A 146 1.54 13.26 8.83
C PRO A 146 2.97 13.84 8.88
N GLU A 147 3.93 13.11 9.44
CA GLU A 147 5.31 13.54 9.64
C GLU A 147 6.24 13.11 8.51
N VAL A 148 5.79 12.24 7.61
CA VAL A 148 6.63 11.60 6.59
C VAL A 148 7.37 12.63 5.75
N MET A 149 8.66 12.36 5.54
CA MET A 149 9.52 13.05 4.60
C MET A 149 10.32 12.04 3.76
N LEU A 150 10.82 12.49 2.64
CA LEU A 150 11.78 11.79 1.80
C LEU A 150 13.10 12.55 1.85
N SER A 151 14.20 11.90 1.46
CA SER A 151 15.45 12.61 1.20
C SER A 151 16.07 12.19 -0.14
N TYR A 152 16.63 13.15 -0.86
CA TYR A 152 17.27 12.93 -2.15
C TYR A 152 18.76 13.21 -2.05
N GLU A 153 19.59 12.20 -2.27
CA GLU A 153 21.04 12.28 -2.33
C GLU A 153 21.46 12.61 -3.78
N LYS A 154 22.03 13.83 -3.97
CA LYS A 154 22.27 14.39 -5.30
C LYS A 154 23.36 13.68 -6.09
N SER A 155 24.46 13.27 -5.45
CA SER A 155 25.66 12.78 -6.16
C SER A 155 25.40 11.43 -6.82
N SER A 156 24.68 10.53 -6.14
CA SER A 156 24.29 9.24 -6.64
C SER A 156 22.86 9.20 -7.21
N LYS A 157 22.14 10.32 -7.13
CA LYS A 157 20.74 10.45 -7.60
C LYS A 157 19.80 9.43 -6.93
N THR A 158 19.98 9.24 -5.63
CA THR A 158 19.26 8.28 -4.82
C THR A 158 18.14 8.94 -4.03
N LEU A 159 16.91 8.47 -4.19
CA LEU A 159 15.75 8.87 -3.42
C LEU A 159 15.48 7.86 -2.30
N PHE A 160 15.56 8.27 -1.05
CA PHE A 160 15.03 7.53 0.10
C PHE A 160 13.57 7.92 0.26
N SER A 161 12.68 7.01 -0.03
CA SER A 161 11.27 7.32 -0.31
C SER A 161 10.31 7.06 0.84
N ALA A 162 10.80 6.78 2.04
CA ALA A 162 9.98 6.24 3.13
C ALA A 162 9.20 5.02 2.62
N ASP A 163 7.94 4.87 2.96
CA ASP A 163 7.09 3.76 2.51
C ASP A 163 6.65 3.84 1.06
N ALA A 164 6.79 5.01 0.44
CA ALA A 164 6.46 5.14 -0.97
C ALA A 164 7.34 4.21 -1.81
N PHE A 165 6.73 3.53 -2.78
CA PHE A 165 7.34 2.50 -3.62
C PHE A 165 7.74 1.21 -2.89
N GLY A 166 7.29 1.04 -1.64
CA GLY A 166 7.40 -0.21 -0.90
C GLY A 166 6.46 -1.30 -1.40
N LYS A 167 6.71 -2.53 -0.95
CA LYS A 167 5.85 -3.69 -1.18
C LYS A 167 5.87 -4.63 0.01
N PHE A 168 4.86 -5.48 0.15
CA PHE A 168 4.92 -6.63 1.04
C PHE A 168 5.99 -7.63 0.59
N GLY A 169 6.45 -8.46 1.52
CA GLY A 169 7.44 -9.50 1.30
C GLY A 169 8.86 -9.15 1.77
N ALA A 170 9.61 -10.17 2.16
CA ALA A 170 11.02 -10.05 2.48
C ALA A 170 11.83 -9.62 1.23
N MET A 171 13.04 -9.09 1.44
CA MET A 171 13.88 -8.52 0.37
C MET A 171 14.21 -9.52 -0.75
N ASP A 172 14.27 -10.79 -0.44
CA ASP A 172 14.60 -11.89 -1.34
C ASP A 172 13.40 -12.77 -1.72
N ALA A 173 12.18 -12.31 -1.45
CA ALA A 173 10.96 -13.00 -1.86
C ALA A 173 10.84 -12.99 -3.39
N GLU A 174 10.70 -14.18 -3.96
CA GLU A 174 10.52 -14.39 -5.41
C GLU A 174 9.05 -14.15 -5.79
N GLU A 175 8.66 -12.90 -5.89
CA GLU A 175 7.31 -12.47 -6.28
C GLU A 175 7.35 -11.21 -7.13
N GLU A 176 6.34 -11.02 -7.97
CA GLU A 176 6.25 -9.84 -8.81
C GLU A 176 6.03 -8.59 -7.96
N TRP A 177 6.83 -7.54 -8.19
CA TRP A 177 6.74 -6.28 -7.46
C TRP A 177 5.35 -5.65 -7.61
N ASP A 178 4.78 -5.66 -8.81
CA ASP A 178 3.53 -4.97 -9.11
C ASP A 178 2.34 -5.45 -8.27
N CYS A 179 2.23 -6.76 -8.01
CA CYS A 179 1.17 -7.37 -7.22
C CYS A 179 1.25 -6.91 -5.76
N GLU A 180 2.38 -7.19 -5.11
CA GLU A 180 2.54 -6.90 -3.69
C GLU A 180 2.66 -5.40 -3.39
N ALA A 181 3.21 -4.61 -4.30
CA ALA A 181 3.26 -3.16 -4.18
C ALA A 181 1.88 -2.52 -4.37
N ARG A 182 1.03 -3.06 -5.26
CA ARG A 182 -0.35 -2.59 -5.43
C ARG A 182 -1.17 -2.89 -4.18
N ARG A 183 -1.06 -4.12 -3.65
CA ARG A 183 -1.73 -4.53 -2.42
C ARG A 183 -1.30 -3.66 -1.23
N TYR A 184 0.02 -3.42 -1.08
CA TYR A 184 0.59 -2.51 -0.10
C TYR A 184 0.04 -1.08 -0.27
N TYR A 185 0.13 -0.54 -1.48
CA TYR A 185 -0.33 0.82 -1.78
C TYR A 185 -1.81 1.01 -1.50
N ILE A 186 -2.67 0.15 -2.05
CA ILE A 186 -4.13 0.25 -1.88
C ILE A 186 -4.52 0.07 -0.43
N GLY A 187 -3.92 -0.90 0.25
CA GLY A 187 -4.17 -1.21 1.66
C GLY A 187 -3.86 -0.03 2.59
N ILE A 188 -2.67 0.52 2.47
CA ILE A 188 -2.06 1.44 3.45
C ILE A 188 -2.14 2.90 2.98
N VAL A 189 -1.79 3.19 1.73
CA VAL A 189 -1.68 4.56 1.19
C VAL A 189 -2.95 4.99 0.43
N GLY A 190 -3.78 4.07 -0.03
CA GLY A 190 -4.85 4.29 -1.01
C GLY A 190 -5.82 5.42 -0.70
N LYS A 191 -6.07 5.72 0.58
CA LYS A 191 -6.89 6.88 1.00
C LYS A 191 -6.30 8.22 0.57
N TYR A 192 -4.99 8.32 0.44
CA TYR A 192 -4.24 9.57 0.33
C TYR A 192 -3.74 9.85 -1.09
N GLY A 193 -4.46 9.42 -2.11
CA GLY A 193 -4.07 9.59 -3.51
C GLY A 193 -3.73 11.02 -3.91
N ALA A 194 -4.46 12.02 -3.39
CA ALA A 194 -4.16 13.43 -3.66
C ALA A 194 -2.79 13.88 -3.13
N GLN A 195 -2.39 13.37 -1.97
CA GLN A 195 -1.10 13.64 -1.36
C GLN A 195 0.03 12.97 -2.14
N VAL A 196 -0.20 11.73 -2.59
CA VAL A 196 0.75 11.02 -3.48
C VAL A 196 0.90 11.77 -4.82
N GLN A 197 -0.19 12.25 -5.41
CA GLN A 197 -0.11 13.08 -6.64
C GLN A 197 0.69 14.36 -6.41
N ALA A 198 0.56 15.01 -5.25
CA ALA A 198 1.37 16.17 -4.90
C ALA A 198 2.85 15.82 -4.74
N LEU A 199 3.16 14.66 -4.11
CA LEU A 199 4.52 14.15 -3.97
C LEU A 199 5.14 13.83 -5.34
N LEU A 200 4.44 13.14 -6.23
CA LEU A 200 4.92 12.83 -7.59
C LEU A 200 5.26 14.10 -8.37
N LYS A 201 4.46 15.17 -8.22
CA LYS A 201 4.77 16.47 -8.84
C LYS A 201 6.06 17.10 -8.31
N LYS A 202 6.32 17.01 -7.00
CA LYS A 202 7.58 17.49 -6.40
C LYS A 202 8.77 16.67 -6.93
N ALA A 203 8.63 15.33 -6.95
CA ALA A 203 9.68 14.43 -7.39
C ALA A 203 9.97 14.51 -8.90
N ALA A 204 9.03 14.98 -9.73
CA ALA A 204 9.19 15.09 -11.18
C ALA A 204 10.35 16.02 -11.62
N GLY A 205 10.80 16.92 -10.75
CA GLY A 205 11.97 17.78 -10.99
C GLY A 205 13.32 17.15 -10.60
N LEU A 206 13.32 15.97 -10.00
CA LEU A 206 14.52 15.28 -9.54
C LEU A 206 15.02 14.30 -10.60
N ASP A 207 16.32 14.26 -10.82
CA ASP A 207 16.97 13.26 -11.67
C ASP A 207 17.27 11.99 -10.86
N ILE A 208 16.27 11.12 -10.72
CA ILE A 208 16.33 9.93 -9.88
C ILE A 208 16.89 8.75 -10.66
N ALA A 209 18.01 8.18 -10.19
CA ALA A 209 18.61 6.95 -10.73
C ALA A 209 18.19 5.69 -9.94
N ARG A 210 17.79 5.84 -8.68
CA ARG A 210 17.30 4.76 -7.83
C ARG A 210 16.40 5.25 -6.73
N ILE A 211 15.51 4.35 -6.28
CA ILE A 211 14.60 4.57 -5.16
C ILE A 211 14.92 3.52 -4.09
N CYS A 212 15.11 3.97 -2.87
CA CYS A 212 15.38 3.18 -1.68
C CYS A 212 14.16 3.26 -0.73
N PRO A 213 13.16 2.37 -0.87
CA PRO A 213 11.98 2.36 -0.01
C PRO A 213 12.29 1.73 1.35
N LEU A 214 11.40 1.92 2.32
CA LEU A 214 11.50 1.28 3.65
C LEU A 214 11.04 -0.19 3.65
N HIS A 215 10.36 -0.64 2.58
CA HIS A 215 9.99 -2.04 2.37
C HIS A 215 10.32 -2.49 0.94
N GLY A 216 10.72 -3.76 0.80
CA GLY A 216 10.99 -4.36 -0.50
C GLY A 216 12.33 -3.92 -1.14
N PRO A 217 12.54 -4.20 -2.43
CA PRO A 217 13.83 -4.03 -3.08
C PRO A 217 14.18 -2.57 -3.40
N VAL A 218 15.49 -2.30 -3.53
CA VAL A 218 15.97 -1.06 -4.14
C VAL A 218 15.61 -1.08 -5.63
N LEU A 219 14.94 -0.05 -6.12
CA LEU A 219 14.51 0.08 -7.50
C LEU A 219 15.53 0.93 -8.27
N SER A 220 16.18 0.37 -9.28
CA SER A 220 17.19 1.07 -10.09
C SER A 220 16.94 0.98 -11.59
N ASP A 221 16.16 -0.01 -12.03
CA ASP A 221 15.85 -0.24 -13.42
C ASP A 221 14.40 0.13 -13.70
N ASN A 222 14.12 0.64 -14.91
CA ASN A 222 12.77 0.94 -15.37
C ASN A 222 11.91 1.77 -14.38
N LEU A 223 12.51 2.78 -13.74
CA LEU A 223 11.81 3.60 -12.72
C LEU A 223 10.51 4.24 -13.23
N SER A 224 10.42 4.49 -14.53
CA SER A 224 9.19 5.01 -15.16
C SER A 224 8.00 4.07 -14.98
N HIS A 225 8.22 2.75 -14.94
CA HIS A 225 7.16 1.76 -14.69
C HIS A 225 6.55 1.96 -13.31
N TYR A 226 7.37 1.99 -12.27
CA TYR A 226 6.93 2.16 -10.88
C TYR A 226 6.25 3.51 -10.65
N ILE A 227 6.80 4.59 -11.20
CA ILE A 227 6.23 5.94 -11.12
C ILE A 227 4.87 5.99 -11.83
N ASN A 228 4.73 5.35 -12.99
CA ASN A 228 3.46 5.29 -13.72
C ASN A 228 2.40 4.50 -12.97
N LEU A 229 2.74 3.38 -12.33
CA LEU A 229 1.82 2.63 -11.47
C LEU A 229 1.35 3.48 -10.29
N TYR A 230 2.26 4.14 -9.57
CA TYR A 230 1.91 5.06 -8.49
C TYR A 230 1.01 6.21 -8.97
N ASN A 231 1.26 6.75 -10.16
CA ASN A 231 0.39 7.77 -10.76
C ASN A 231 -1.02 7.21 -11.07
N THR A 232 -1.10 6.00 -11.60
CA THR A 232 -2.37 5.31 -11.89
C THR A 232 -3.16 5.07 -10.61
N TRP A 233 -2.54 4.46 -9.58
CA TRP A 233 -3.20 4.13 -8.32
C TRP A 233 -3.63 5.39 -7.57
N SER A 234 -2.77 6.39 -7.47
CA SER A 234 -3.05 7.63 -6.74
C SER A 234 -4.05 8.56 -7.42
N SER A 235 -4.25 8.43 -8.72
CA SER A 235 -5.33 9.09 -9.46
C SER A 235 -6.63 8.27 -9.50
N TYR A 236 -6.64 7.11 -8.82
CA TYR A 236 -7.77 6.18 -8.79
C TYR A 236 -8.23 5.72 -10.19
N GLN A 237 -7.29 5.64 -11.12
CA GLN A 237 -7.56 5.07 -12.43
C GLN A 237 -7.41 3.55 -12.37
N PRO A 238 -8.23 2.81 -13.11
CA PRO A 238 -8.05 1.37 -13.22
C PRO A 238 -6.73 1.05 -13.94
N GLU A 239 -6.03 0.04 -13.45
CA GLU A 239 -4.81 -0.46 -14.08
C GLU A 239 -5.10 -1.46 -15.19
N THR A 240 -6.15 -2.26 -15.00
CA THR A 240 -6.50 -3.38 -15.87
C THR A 240 -7.93 -3.23 -16.40
N LYS A 241 -8.10 -3.36 -17.72
CA LYS A 241 -9.42 -3.58 -18.29
C LYS A 241 -9.87 -4.99 -18.02
N GLY A 242 -11.09 -5.15 -17.50
CA GLY A 242 -11.66 -6.43 -17.14
C GLY A 242 -12.71 -6.30 -16.05
N VAL A 243 -13.16 -7.41 -15.53
CA VAL A 243 -14.23 -7.46 -14.52
C VAL A 243 -13.72 -8.19 -13.27
N PHE A 244 -13.84 -7.57 -12.12
CA PHE A 244 -13.67 -8.24 -10.85
C PHE A 244 -15.04 -8.58 -10.26
N ILE A 245 -15.25 -9.85 -9.88
CA ILE A 245 -16.50 -10.34 -9.28
C ILE A 245 -16.24 -10.71 -7.83
N ALA A 246 -16.68 -9.87 -6.89
CA ALA A 246 -16.66 -10.16 -5.47
C ALA A 246 -18.01 -10.78 -5.06
N TYR A 247 -18.00 -11.97 -4.46
CA TYR A 247 -19.25 -12.59 -4.06
C TYR A 247 -19.25 -13.11 -2.63
N THR A 248 -20.47 -13.20 -2.08
CA THR A 248 -20.78 -13.99 -0.88
C THR A 248 -21.98 -14.89 -1.17
N SER A 249 -22.01 -16.09 -0.60
CA SER A 249 -23.11 -17.02 -0.82
C SER A 249 -23.33 -17.90 0.40
N VAL A 250 -24.59 -18.03 0.82
CA VAL A 250 -24.95 -18.85 1.99
C VAL A 250 -25.14 -20.32 1.59
N TYR A 251 -25.98 -20.58 0.58
CA TYR A 251 -26.36 -21.92 0.14
C TYR A 251 -26.00 -22.23 -1.32
N GLY A 252 -25.12 -21.41 -1.94
CA GLY A 252 -24.55 -21.71 -3.25
C GLY A 252 -25.25 -21.06 -4.44
N ASN A 253 -26.49 -20.57 -4.34
CA ASN A 253 -27.19 -19.98 -5.50
C ASN A 253 -26.51 -18.69 -6.01
N THR A 254 -26.12 -17.78 -5.12
CA THR A 254 -25.41 -16.56 -5.50
C THR A 254 -24.02 -16.88 -6.07
N LYS A 255 -23.31 -17.85 -5.47
CA LYS A 255 -22.04 -18.36 -6.01
C LYS A 255 -22.20 -18.88 -7.43
N GLN A 256 -23.24 -19.70 -7.67
CA GLN A 256 -23.50 -20.25 -9.00
C GLN A 256 -23.72 -19.13 -10.02
N ALA A 257 -24.50 -18.10 -9.69
CA ALA A 257 -24.74 -16.95 -10.57
C ALA A 257 -23.44 -16.17 -10.85
N ALA A 258 -22.61 -15.94 -9.83
CA ALA A 258 -21.32 -15.25 -9.99
C ALA A 258 -20.37 -16.03 -10.92
N LEU A 259 -20.26 -17.35 -10.74
CA LEU A 259 -19.44 -18.20 -11.60
C LEU A 259 -19.98 -18.34 -13.03
N MET A 260 -21.30 -18.36 -13.21
CA MET A 260 -21.90 -18.32 -14.56
C MET A 260 -21.61 -16.99 -15.25
N LEU A 261 -21.72 -15.87 -14.54
CA LEU A 261 -21.34 -14.56 -15.08
C LEU A 261 -19.87 -14.52 -15.48
N ALA A 262 -18.96 -15.04 -14.64
CA ALA A 262 -17.54 -15.12 -14.97
C ALA A 262 -17.31 -15.90 -16.27
N SER A 263 -17.97 -17.05 -16.43
CA SER A 263 -17.84 -17.85 -17.64
C SER A 263 -18.37 -17.12 -18.90
N GLU A 264 -19.49 -16.39 -18.80
CA GLU A 264 -20.00 -15.58 -19.92
C GLU A 264 -19.02 -14.45 -20.31
N ILE A 265 -18.36 -13.82 -19.32
CA ILE A 265 -17.36 -12.78 -19.54
C ILE A 265 -16.10 -13.37 -20.19
N GLU A 266 -15.58 -14.49 -19.68
CA GLU A 266 -14.44 -15.22 -20.27
C GLU A 266 -14.70 -15.63 -21.71
N ASN A 267 -15.90 -16.17 -21.98
CA ASN A 267 -16.31 -16.56 -23.34
C ASN A 267 -16.38 -15.37 -24.30
N SER A 268 -16.53 -14.14 -23.77
CA SER A 268 -16.47 -12.91 -24.56
C SER A 268 -15.03 -12.42 -24.83
N GLY A 269 -14.03 -13.07 -24.25
CA GLY A 269 -12.61 -12.73 -24.40
C GLY A 269 -12.13 -11.63 -23.45
N GLU A 270 -12.96 -11.19 -22.49
CA GLU A 270 -12.58 -10.20 -21.46
C GLU A 270 -11.90 -10.87 -20.27
N LYS A 271 -11.01 -10.14 -19.60
CA LYS A 271 -10.40 -10.59 -18.35
C LYS A 271 -11.42 -10.59 -17.22
N VAL A 272 -11.43 -11.63 -16.43
CA VAL A 272 -12.25 -11.70 -15.23
C VAL A 272 -11.46 -12.30 -14.07
N SER A 273 -11.66 -11.75 -12.88
CA SER A 273 -11.20 -12.30 -11.60
C SER A 273 -12.41 -12.51 -10.70
N VAL A 274 -12.41 -13.56 -9.89
CA VAL A 274 -13.53 -13.92 -9.01
C VAL A 274 -13.01 -14.19 -7.62
N CYS A 275 -13.64 -13.60 -6.60
CA CYS A 275 -13.26 -13.76 -5.19
C CYS A 275 -14.46 -14.16 -4.32
N ASP A 276 -14.30 -15.21 -3.52
CA ASP A 276 -15.21 -15.58 -2.42
C ASP A 276 -14.80 -14.84 -1.15
N LEU A 277 -15.44 -13.71 -0.87
CA LEU A 277 -15.11 -12.84 0.27
C LEU A 277 -15.19 -13.51 1.64
N ALA A 278 -15.81 -14.69 1.74
CA ALA A 278 -15.89 -15.44 2.98
C ALA A 278 -14.71 -16.42 3.17
N ARG A 279 -13.84 -16.58 2.17
CA ARG A 279 -12.79 -17.61 2.16
C ARG A 279 -11.43 -17.12 1.73
N GLU A 280 -11.38 -16.02 1.01
CA GLU A 280 -10.14 -15.46 0.45
C GLU A 280 -9.72 -14.21 1.24
N ASP A 281 -8.46 -13.78 1.06
CA ASP A 281 -7.94 -12.60 1.74
C ASP A 281 -8.69 -11.35 1.28
N TRP A 282 -9.22 -10.60 2.24
CA TRP A 282 -9.94 -9.37 1.97
C TRP A 282 -9.06 -8.29 1.33
N ALA A 283 -7.76 -8.26 1.62
CA ALA A 283 -6.84 -7.27 1.08
C ALA A 283 -6.58 -7.49 -0.41
N GLU A 284 -6.48 -8.76 -0.85
CA GLU A 284 -6.43 -9.15 -2.26
C GLU A 284 -7.72 -8.74 -2.99
N ALA A 285 -8.88 -9.00 -2.37
CA ALA A 285 -10.16 -8.60 -2.96
C ALA A 285 -10.29 -7.08 -3.11
N VAL A 286 -9.81 -6.31 -2.13
CA VAL A 286 -9.81 -4.85 -2.18
C VAL A 286 -8.86 -4.35 -3.27
N GLU A 287 -7.66 -4.91 -3.36
CA GLU A 287 -6.70 -4.60 -4.42
C GLU A 287 -7.30 -4.81 -5.80
N ASP A 288 -7.89 -5.99 -6.07
CA ASP A 288 -8.52 -6.30 -7.35
C ASP A 288 -9.69 -5.36 -7.66
N ALA A 289 -10.47 -4.94 -6.66
CA ALA A 289 -11.53 -3.95 -6.87
C ALA A 289 -11.01 -2.57 -7.35
N PHE A 290 -9.82 -2.17 -6.90
CA PHE A 290 -9.16 -0.96 -7.40
C PHE A 290 -8.46 -1.19 -8.74
N ARG A 291 -7.92 -2.36 -8.98
CA ARG A 291 -7.19 -2.74 -10.18
C ARG A 291 -8.05 -2.75 -11.44
N TYR A 292 -9.22 -3.38 -11.38
CA TYR A 292 -10.11 -3.55 -12.53
C TYR A 292 -11.00 -2.31 -12.75
N ASP A 293 -11.40 -2.05 -13.99
CA ASP A 293 -12.29 -0.93 -14.36
C ASP A 293 -13.77 -1.24 -14.08
N ARG A 294 -14.15 -2.50 -14.02
CA ARG A 294 -15.52 -2.97 -13.77
C ARG A 294 -15.54 -3.94 -12.59
N ILE A 295 -16.53 -3.79 -11.72
CA ILE A 295 -16.72 -4.65 -10.55
C ILE A 295 -18.15 -5.18 -10.50
N VAL A 296 -18.32 -6.43 -10.07
CA VAL A 296 -19.62 -7.00 -9.75
C VAL A 296 -19.67 -7.36 -8.28
N LEU A 297 -20.70 -6.87 -7.59
CA LEU A 297 -20.98 -7.17 -6.19
C LEU A 297 -22.14 -8.15 -6.10
N ALA A 298 -21.84 -9.40 -5.77
CA ALA A 298 -22.81 -10.48 -5.73
C ALA A 298 -23.07 -10.94 -4.29
N THR A 299 -24.26 -10.71 -3.74
CA THR A 299 -24.53 -11.03 -2.34
C THR A 299 -26.00 -11.34 -2.05
N THR A 300 -26.26 -11.83 -0.84
CA THR A 300 -27.61 -12.09 -0.35
C THR A 300 -28.11 -11.00 0.57
N THR A 301 -29.41 -10.77 0.54
CA THR A 301 -30.11 -10.06 1.62
C THR A 301 -29.96 -10.83 2.92
N TYR A 302 -29.51 -10.19 3.97
CA TYR A 302 -29.28 -10.79 5.27
C TYR A 302 -29.65 -9.82 6.40
N ASN A 303 -30.48 -10.22 7.34
CA ASN A 303 -30.95 -9.37 8.45
C ASN A 303 -31.47 -7.99 8.03
N GLY A 304 -32.14 -7.91 6.87
CA GLY A 304 -32.66 -6.65 6.34
C GLY A 304 -31.62 -5.74 5.66
N GLY A 305 -30.35 -6.17 5.59
CA GLY A 305 -29.23 -5.53 4.90
C GLY A 305 -28.58 -6.50 3.92
N ILE A 306 -27.24 -6.56 3.92
CA ILE A 306 -26.43 -7.47 3.12
C ILE A 306 -25.60 -8.41 3.99
N PHE A 307 -25.08 -9.48 3.40
CA PHE A 307 -24.24 -10.43 4.12
C PHE A 307 -22.96 -9.77 4.69
N PRO A 308 -22.54 -10.09 5.94
CA PRO A 308 -21.49 -9.35 6.65
C PRO A 308 -20.19 -9.18 5.90
N PHE A 309 -19.66 -10.21 5.26
CA PHE A 309 -18.41 -10.10 4.50
C PHE A 309 -18.49 -9.12 3.32
N MET A 310 -19.63 -9.02 2.65
CA MET A 310 -19.85 -8.02 1.60
C MET A 310 -19.95 -6.62 2.20
N HIS A 311 -20.59 -6.47 3.36
CA HIS A 311 -20.70 -5.20 4.06
C HIS A 311 -19.30 -4.69 4.44
N GLU A 312 -18.48 -5.55 5.04
CA GLU A 312 -17.10 -5.21 5.43
C GLU A 312 -16.24 -4.87 4.20
N PHE A 313 -16.32 -5.67 3.15
CA PHE A 313 -15.62 -5.40 1.90
C PHE A 313 -15.95 -4.01 1.34
N ILE A 314 -17.23 -3.61 1.27
CA ILE A 314 -17.62 -2.29 0.78
C ILE A 314 -17.11 -1.17 1.72
N ASN A 315 -17.06 -1.39 3.03
CA ASN A 315 -16.45 -0.45 3.97
C ASN A 315 -14.98 -0.24 3.65
N HIS A 316 -14.20 -1.31 3.46
CA HIS A 316 -12.80 -1.22 3.06
C HIS A 316 -12.61 -0.43 1.74
N LEU A 317 -13.51 -0.63 0.77
CA LEU A 317 -13.47 0.15 -0.47
C LEU A 317 -13.70 1.65 -0.23
N THR A 318 -14.75 1.98 0.52
CA THR A 318 -15.15 3.39 0.74
C THR A 318 -14.16 4.16 1.60
N GLU A 319 -13.52 3.51 2.58
CA GLU A 319 -12.47 4.09 3.41
C GLU A 319 -11.23 4.48 2.61
N ARG A 320 -11.00 3.83 1.46
CA ARG A 320 -9.88 4.06 0.53
C ARG A 320 -10.24 4.91 -0.68
N ASN A 321 -11.37 5.67 -0.61
CA ASN A 321 -11.84 6.55 -1.69
C ASN A 321 -12.16 5.82 -3.01
N PHE A 322 -12.79 4.64 -2.93
CA PHE A 322 -13.23 3.89 -4.10
C PHE A 322 -14.04 4.74 -5.08
N GLN A 323 -13.61 4.79 -6.34
CA GLN A 323 -14.19 5.66 -7.35
C GLN A 323 -13.82 5.24 -8.78
N ASN A 324 -14.41 5.91 -9.80
CA ASN A 324 -14.11 5.72 -11.22
C ASN A 324 -14.36 4.28 -11.70
N LYS A 325 -15.50 3.68 -11.32
CA LYS A 325 -15.81 2.27 -11.62
C LYS A 325 -17.19 2.09 -12.23
N THR A 326 -17.30 1.08 -13.08
CA THR A 326 -18.62 0.52 -13.45
C THR A 326 -18.95 -0.62 -12.49
N VAL A 327 -20.15 -0.59 -11.91
CA VAL A 327 -20.60 -1.55 -10.89
C VAL A 327 -21.84 -2.30 -11.36
N GLY A 328 -21.71 -3.62 -11.51
CA GLY A 328 -22.82 -4.55 -11.67
C GLY A 328 -23.25 -5.16 -10.33
N ILE A 329 -24.50 -5.57 -10.21
CA ILE A 329 -25.02 -6.13 -8.97
C ILE A 329 -25.75 -7.44 -9.25
N ILE A 330 -25.45 -8.46 -8.46
CA ILE A 330 -26.21 -9.70 -8.34
C ILE A 330 -26.77 -9.77 -6.92
N GLU A 331 -28.09 -9.69 -6.77
CA GLU A 331 -28.72 -9.83 -5.46
C GLU A 331 -29.53 -11.13 -5.33
N ASN A 332 -29.60 -11.64 -4.12
CA ASN A 332 -30.45 -12.78 -3.78
C ASN A 332 -31.22 -12.49 -2.49
N GLY A 333 -32.46 -12.96 -2.43
CA GLY A 333 -33.28 -12.86 -1.22
C GLY A 333 -34.54 -13.71 -1.35
N SER A 334 -35.03 -14.28 -0.26
CA SER A 334 -36.19 -15.17 -0.28
C SER A 334 -37.50 -14.40 -0.15
N TRP A 335 -37.62 -13.55 0.86
CA TRP A 335 -38.87 -12.78 1.12
C TRP A 335 -38.71 -11.28 0.81
N ALA A 336 -37.46 -10.79 0.62
CA ALA A 336 -37.19 -9.44 0.19
C ALA A 336 -35.86 -9.38 -0.54
N LEU A 337 -35.77 -8.56 -1.57
CA LEU A 337 -34.55 -8.18 -2.27
C LEU A 337 -34.13 -6.80 -1.77
N MET A 338 -33.09 -6.72 -0.95
CA MET A 338 -32.63 -5.48 -0.33
C MET A 338 -31.16 -5.20 -0.60
N ALA A 339 -30.43 -6.16 -1.20
CA ALA A 339 -29.00 -6.06 -1.31
C ALA A 339 -28.58 -4.95 -2.28
N GLU A 340 -29.20 -4.85 -3.44
CA GLU A 340 -28.91 -3.77 -4.40
C GLU A 340 -29.08 -2.37 -3.80
N LYS A 341 -30.22 -2.14 -3.12
CA LYS A 341 -30.49 -0.87 -2.45
C LYS A 341 -29.45 -0.54 -1.39
N THR A 342 -29.05 -1.56 -0.61
CA THR A 342 -28.05 -1.38 0.46
C THR A 342 -26.68 -1.07 -0.13
N ILE A 343 -26.22 -1.82 -1.15
CA ILE A 343 -24.95 -1.59 -1.85
C ILE A 343 -24.91 -0.18 -2.43
N LYS A 344 -25.95 0.25 -3.15
CA LYS A 344 -26.03 1.61 -3.72
C LYS A 344 -25.98 2.68 -2.65
N GLY A 345 -26.63 2.47 -1.50
CA GLY A 345 -26.56 3.37 -0.35
C GLY A 345 -25.17 3.46 0.28
N MET A 346 -24.45 2.34 0.39
CA MET A 346 -23.09 2.34 0.93
C MET A 346 -22.09 3.04 -0.01
N LEU A 347 -22.28 2.95 -1.32
CA LEU A 347 -21.43 3.58 -2.34
C LEU A 347 -21.87 5.00 -2.71
N GLU A 348 -22.90 5.57 -2.09
CA GLU A 348 -23.49 6.88 -2.46
C GLU A 348 -22.47 8.03 -2.48
N LYS A 349 -21.46 7.96 -1.58
CA LYS A 349 -20.40 8.98 -1.50
C LYS A 349 -19.20 8.71 -2.41
N SER A 350 -19.14 7.55 -3.04
CA SER A 350 -18.09 7.19 -3.99
C SER A 350 -18.26 7.98 -5.29
N LYS A 351 -17.17 8.55 -5.81
CA LYS A 351 -17.22 9.43 -6.97
C LYS A 351 -17.20 8.62 -8.26
N ASN A 352 -17.91 9.11 -9.28
CA ASN A 352 -17.87 8.55 -10.64
C ASN A 352 -18.16 7.04 -10.68
N ILE A 353 -19.15 6.60 -9.91
CA ILE A 353 -19.68 5.24 -9.98
C ILE A 353 -20.79 5.21 -11.03
N THR A 354 -20.65 4.35 -12.01
CA THR A 354 -21.68 4.06 -13.01
C THR A 354 -22.24 2.67 -12.72
N TYR A 355 -23.54 2.57 -12.52
CA TYR A 355 -24.19 1.26 -12.37
C TYR A 355 -24.62 0.73 -13.74
N THR A 356 -24.50 -0.60 -13.93
CA THR A 356 -25.08 -1.24 -15.10
C THR A 356 -26.62 -1.14 -15.06
N GLU A 357 -27.25 -1.07 -16.24
CA GLU A 357 -28.71 -1.14 -16.36
C GLU A 357 -29.23 -2.56 -16.09
N ALA A 358 -28.46 -3.57 -16.54
CA ALA A 358 -28.73 -4.95 -16.24
C ALA A 358 -28.25 -5.31 -14.82
N GLY A 359 -29.10 -5.98 -14.07
CA GLY A 359 -28.80 -6.61 -12.76
C GLY A 359 -29.34 -8.03 -12.74
N VAL A 360 -28.95 -8.82 -11.74
CA VAL A 360 -29.46 -10.18 -11.54
C VAL A 360 -30.20 -10.26 -10.21
N HIS A 361 -31.48 -10.65 -10.24
CA HIS A 361 -32.40 -10.57 -9.10
C HIS A 361 -32.94 -11.97 -8.74
N ILE A 362 -32.17 -12.71 -7.93
CA ILE A 362 -32.49 -14.11 -7.58
C ILE A 362 -33.48 -14.15 -6.41
N LYS A 363 -34.57 -14.86 -6.58
CA LYS A 363 -35.53 -15.13 -5.51
C LYS A 363 -35.32 -16.54 -4.97
N SER A 364 -34.46 -16.69 -3.97
CA SER A 364 -34.00 -17.91 -3.33
C SER A 364 -33.12 -18.79 -4.21
N ALA A 365 -33.65 -19.37 -5.29
CA ALA A 365 -32.93 -20.27 -6.19
C ALA A 365 -32.79 -19.69 -7.59
N LEU A 366 -31.68 -20.03 -8.24
CA LEU A 366 -31.42 -19.65 -9.62
C LEU A 366 -32.45 -20.34 -10.56
N ARG A 367 -32.99 -19.55 -11.50
CA ARG A 367 -33.99 -19.96 -12.48
C ARG A 367 -33.58 -19.55 -13.89
N ASP A 368 -34.30 -20.06 -14.90
CA ASP A 368 -34.02 -19.74 -16.32
C ASP A 368 -34.08 -18.27 -16.62
N GLU A 369 -34.96 -17.51 -15.96
CA GLU A 369 -35.03 -16.03 -16.07
C GLU A 369 -33.76 -15.36 -15.62
N ASN A 370 -33.11 -15.86 -14.56
CA ASN A 370 -31.84 -15.32 -14.05
C ASN A 370 -30.68 -15.64 -14.98
N ILE A 371 -30.74 -16.71 -15.77
CA ILE A 371 -29.73 -17.01 -16.78
C ILE A 371 -29.72 -15.92 -17.88
N GLU A 372 -30.89 -15.46 -18.30
CA GLU A 372 -30.99 -14.38 -19.26
C GLU A 372 -30.54 -13.03 -18.67
N GLU A 373 -30.83 -12.75 -17.39
CA GLU A 373 -30.30 -11.59 -16.68
C GLU A 373 -28.77 -11.63 -16.60
N ILE A 374 -28.15 -12.79 -16.31
CA ILE A 374 -26.69 -12.98 -16.27
C ILE A 374 -26.07 -12.68 -17.64
N LYS A 375 -26.65 -13.20 -18.73
CA LYS A 375 -26.17 -12.92 -20.09
C LYS A 375 -26.29 -11.43 -20.45
N ALA A 376 -27.39 -10.79 -20.04
CA ALA A 376 -27.59 -9.35 -20.26
C ALA A 376 -26.53 -8.52 -19.52
N LEU A 377 -26.25 -8.87 -18.25
CA LEU A 377 -25.22 -8.22 -17.44
C LEU A 377 -23.81 -8.44 -18.04
N ALA A 378 -23.48 -9.67 -18.44
CA ALA A 378 -22.21 -9.98 -19.10
C ALA A 378 -22.04 -9.13 -20.39
N LYS A 379 -23.07 -9.08 -21.24
CA LYS A 379 -23.05 -8.29 -22.47
C LYS A 379 -22.84 -6.79 -22.23
N GLU A 380 -23.37 -6.25 -21.15
CA GLU A 380 -23.18 -4.86 -20.77
C GLU A 380 -21.78 -4.60 -20.24
N LEU A 381 -21.27 -5.50 -19.39
CA LEU A 381 -19.93 -5.42 -18.84
C LEU A 381 -18.82 -5.64 -19.88
N CYS A 382 -19.10 -6.28 -21.03
CA CYS A 382 -18.13 -6.56 -22.10
C CYS A 382 -18.18 -5.53 -23.25
N LYS A 383 -18.86 -4.39 -23.08
CA LYS A 383 -18.87 -3.28 -24.05
C LYS A 383 -17.67 -2.35 -23.82
#